data_443d25d9be3c2435f5c9be21277d18e2
#
_entry.id   443d25d9be3c2435f5c9be21277d18e2
#
_cell.length_a   1.000
_cell.length_b   1.000
_cell.length_c   1.000
_cell.angle_alpha   90.00
_cell.angle_beta   90.00
_cell.angle_gamma   90.00
#
_symmetry.space_group_name_H-M   'P 1'
#
loop_
_entity.id
_entity.type
_entity.pdbx_description
1 polymer ?
#
loop_
_entity_poly.entity_id
_entity_poly.type
_entity_poly.pdbx_seq_one_letter_code
_entity_poly.pdbx_strand_id
1 'polypeptide(L)'
;MLHAMIIIDPEAHRGTNGRTGAEFALSALRPFLRRARRVVPVSGQVSVFLTSDHAIKQLNGKFRGLHHATDVISFPALDLPTQKSSAGSRVAHPTIAGDIAISLDTAARQAKQFGHPLMTELKILILHGLLHLAGYDHETDCGEMASREEQLRHRFRLPSALIARSAGGQVSPRQRLKEASVQRKSDARTMESRKRAGRP
;
A
#
# COMPACT_ATOMS: atom_id res chain seq x y z
N MET A 1 -23.52 -10.70 -1.43
CA MET A 1 -22.84 -10.17 -0.23
C MET A 1 -21.35 -10.01 -0.54
N LEU A 2 -20.75 -8.86 -0.23
CA LEU A 2 -19.32 -8.61 -0.44
C LEU A 2 -18.52 -9.35 0.64
N HIS A 3 -17.98 -10.53 0.31
CA HIS A 3 -17.17 -11.30 1.25
C HIS A 3 -15.78 -10.67 1.37
N ALA A 4 -15.41 -10.33 2.59
CA ALA A 4 -14.08 -9.81 2.95
C ALA A 4 -13.52 -10.70 4.06
N MET A 5 -12.36 -11.29 3.84
CA MET A 5 -11.72 -12.20 4.78
C MET A 5 -10.41 -11.59 5.27
N ILE A 6 -10.13 -11.70 6.56
CA ILE A 6 -8.82 -11.38 7.12
C ILE A 6 -8.29 -12.64 7.78
N ILE A 7 -7.10 -13.05 7.39
CA ILE A 7 -6.38 -14.21 7.89
C ILE A 7 -5.11 -13.68 8.57
N ILE A 8 -4.77 -14.25 9.71
CA ILE A 8 -3.53 -13.92 10.41
C ILE A 8 -2.67 -15.18 10.43
N ASP A 9 -1.42 -15.03 10.01
CA ASP A 9 -0.44 -16.09 10.05
C ASP A 9 -0.14 -16.46 11.51
N PRO A 10 -0.30 -17.72 11.92
CA PRO A 10 0.00 -18.17 13.27
C PRO A 10 1.44 -17.90 13.70
N GLU A 11 2.39 -17.89 12.76
CA GLU A 11 3.80 -17.64 13.05
C GLU A 11 4.12 -16.15 13.23
N ALA A 12 3.37 -15.25 12.63
CA ALA A 12 3.53 -13.80 12.81
C ALA A 12 3.16 -13.32 14.23
N HIS A 13 2.52 -14.18 15.04
CA HIS A 13 2.07 -13.88 16.40
C HIS A 13 3.10 -14.08 17.50
N ARG A 14 4.26 -14.61 17.24
CA ARG A 14 5.24 -14.97 18.30
C ARG A 14 5.81 -13.78 19.08
N GLY A 15 5.50 -12.53 18.67
CA GLY A 15 5.95 -11.28 19.31
C GLY A 15 4.86 -10.40 19.94
N THR A 16 3.59 -10.70 19.74
CA THR A 16 2.48 -9.93 20.34
C THR A 16 1.75 -10.76 21.39
N ASN A 17 1.53 -10.18 22.57
CA ASN A 17 0.93 -10.84 23.74
C ASN A 17 -0.38 -11.60 23.43
N GLY A 18 -0.26 -12.84 22.96
CA GLY A 18 -1.34 -13.84 23.01
C GLY A 18 -2.49 -13.69 22.01
N ARG A 19 -3.34 -14.73 21.97
CA ARG A 19 -4.57 -14.86 21.17
C ARG A 19 -5.50 -13.64 21.21
N THR A 20 -5.56 -12.94 22.33
CA THR A 20 -6.39 -11.75 22.55
C THR A 20 -6.03 -10.56 21.65
N GLY A 21 -4.75 -10.37 21.32
CA GLY A 21 -4.32 -9.28 20.43
C GLY A 21 -4.75 -9.49 19.00
N ALA A 22 -4.68 -10.73 18.51
CA ALA A 22 -5.09 -11.09 17.16
C ALA A 22 -6.61 -10.99 16.95
N GLU A 23 -7.39 -11.50 17.88
CA GLU A 23 -8.85 -11.42 17.83
C GLU A 23 -9.33 -9.98 17.88
N PHE A 24 -8.70 -9.14 18.71
CA PHE A 24 -8.97 -7.71 18.76
C PHE A 24 -8.65 -7.03 17.43
N ALA A 25 -7.48 -7.33 16.83
CA ALA A 25 -7.10 -6.79 15.52
C ALA A 25 -8.12 -7.19 14.43
N LEU A 26 -8.54 -8.45 14.40
CA LEU A 26 -9.56 -8.94 13.46
C LEU A 26 -10.90 -8.23 13.65
N SER A 27 -11.35 -8.05 14.89
CA SER A 27 -12.62 -7.39 15.21
C SER A 27 -12.67 -5.94 14.74
N ALA A 28 -11.55 -5.23 14.77
CA ALA A 28 -11.44 -3.84 14.35
C ALA A 28 -11.22 -3.67 12.83
N LEU A 29 -10.46 -4.58 12.19
CA LEU A 29 -10.12 -4.47 10.77
C LEU A 29 -11.24 -4.96 9.84
N ARG A 30 -12.00 -5.99 10.22
CA ARG A 30 -13.11 -6.50 9.41
C ARG A 30 -14.19 -5.44 9.08
N PRO A 31 -14.68 -4.65 10.04
CA PRO A 31 -15.62 -3.56 9.76
C PRO A 31 -14.99 -2.48 8.87
N PHE A 32 -13.73 -2.16 9.08
CA PHE A 32 -13.00 -1.20 8.24
C PHE A 32 -12.91 -1.69 6.80
N LEU A 33 -12.44 -2.93 6.58
CA LEU A 33 -12.32 -3.52 5.24
C LEU A 33 -13.66 -3.53 4.50
N ARG A 34 -14.77 -3.89 5.19
CA ARG A 34 -16.12 -3.83 4.60
C ARG A 34 -16.52 -2.40 4.20
N ARG A 35 -16.20 -1.40 5.02
CA ARG A 35 -16.50 0.02 4.72
C ARG A 35 -15.64 0.53 3.57
N ALA A 36 -14.34 0.21 3.55
CA ALA A 36 -13.42 0.62 2.50
C ALA A 36 -13.83 0.06 1.14
N ARG A 37 -14.23 -1.21 1.06
CA ARG A 37 -14.73 -1.85 -0.16
C ARG A 37 -16.03 -1.28 -0.72
N ARG A 38 -16.81 -0.53 0.06
CA ARG A 38 -18.00 0.17 -0.44
C ARG A 38 -17.66 1.43 -1.21
N VAL A 39 -16.47 1.97 -1.05
CA VAL A 39 -16.03 3.25 -1.63
C VAL A 39 -14.87 3.11 -2.60
N VAL A 40 -14.15 2.00 -2.53
CA VAL A 40 -13.15 1.60 -3.52
C VAL A 40 -13.82 0.63 -4.49
N PRO A 41 -13.77 0.86 -5.82
CA PRO A 41 -14.51 0.07 -6.82
C PRO A 41 -13.82 -1.29 -7.07
N VAL A 42 -13.83 -2.17 -6.06
CA VAL A 42 -13.29 -3.52 -6.14
C VAL A 42 -14.44 -4.53 -6.19
N SER A 43 -14.56 -5.26 -7.28
CA SER A 43 -15.59 -6.28 -7.49
C SER A 43 -15.06 -7.66 -7.14
N GLY A 44 -15.80 -8.43 -6.32
CA GLY A 44 -15.41 -9.78 -5.92
C GLY A 44 -14.91 -9.89 -4.47
N GLN A 45 -14.43 -11.05 -4.09
CA GLN A 45 -13.90 -11.33 -2.75
C GLN A 45 -12.49 -10.75 -2.60
N VAL A 46 -12.20 -10.13 -1.47
CA VAL A 46 -10.85 -9.68 -1.08
C VAL A 46 -10.43 -10.43 0.16
N SER A 47 -9.23 -11.02 0.13
CA SER A 47 -8.57 -11.58 1.31
C SER A 47 -7.41 -10.66 1.75
N VAL A 48 -7.27 -10.48 3.06
CA VAL A 48 -6.12 -9.77 3.65
C VAL A 48 -5.37 -10.77 4.53
N PHE A 49 -4.11 -11.00 4.21
CA PHE A 49 -3.21 -11.88 4.93
C PHE A 49 -2.20 -11.06 5.73
N LEU A 50 -2.31 -11.13 7.06
CA LEU A 50 -1.37 -10.49 7.97
C LEU A 50 -0.27 -11.50 8.33
N THR A 51 0.98 -11.20 7.97
CA THR A 51 2.09 -12.15 8.07
C THR A 51 3.37 -11.47 8.59
N SER A 52 4.50 -12.21 8.59
CA SER A 52 5.81 -11.72 9.03
C SER A 52 6.64 -11.15 7.86
N ASP A 53 7.73 -10.42 8.20
CA ASP A 53 8.74 -9.98 7.22
C ASP A 53 9.34 -11.15 6.45
N HIS A 54 9.53 -12.29 7.11
CA HIS A 54 10.08 -13.49 6.47
C HIS A 54 9.15 -14.01 5.37
N ALA A 55 7.88 -14.19 5.65
CA ALA A 55 6.91 -14.71 4.69
C ALA A 55 6.65 -13.72 3.54
N ILE A 56 6.54 -12.41 3.82
CA ILE A 56 6.33 -11.42 2.76
C ILE A 56 7.55 -11.28 1.85
N LYS A 57 8.77 -11.46 2.39
CA LYS A 57 10.00 -11.54 1.58
C LYS A 57 9.97 -12.72 0.61
N GLN A 58 9.48 -13.88 1.05
CA GLN A 58 9.31 -15.05 0.16
C GLN A 58 8.29 -14.76 -0.95
N LEU A 59 7.14 -14.16 -0.60
CA LEU A 59 6.14 -13.75 -1.59
C LEU A 59 6.71 -12.75 -2.59
N ASN A 60 7.43 -11.74 -2.11
CA ASN A 60 8.05 -10.71 -2.94
C ASN A 60 9.09 -11.31 -3.91
N GLY A 61 9.92 -12.25 -3.42
CA GLY A 61 10.87 -12.99 -4.25
C GLY A 61 10.20 -13.85 -5.32
N LYS A 62 9.14 -14.58 -4.93
CA LYS A 62 8.44 -15.50 -5.84
C LYS A 62 7.65 -14.79 -6.93
N PHE A 63 6.98 -13.67 -6.62
CA PHE A 63 6.03 -13.02 -7.53
C PHE A 63 6.55 -11.75 -8.18
N ARG A 64 7.55 -11.07 -7.58
CA ARG A 64 8.12 -9.81 -8.08
C ARG A 64 9.63 -9.87 -8.35
N GLY A 65 10.28 -10.99 -8.04
CA GLY A 65 11.74 -11.15 -8.18
C GLY A 65 12.56 -10.32 -7.17
N LEU A 66 11.94 -9.76 -6.13
CA LEU A 66 12.57 -8.87 -5.16
C LEU A 66 12.83 -9.62 -3.83
N HIS A 67 14.10 -9.75 -3.43
CA HIS A 67 14.50 -10.54 -2.27
C HIS A 67 14.60 -9.74 -0.95
N HIS A 68 13.68 -8.80 -0.73
CA HIS A 68 13.57 -8.00 0.51
C HIS A 68 12.12 -7.97 0.99
N ALA A 69 11.95 -7.76 2.30
CA ALA A 69 10.63 -7.57 2.88
C ALA A 69 10.07 -6.21 2.45
N THR A 70 8.76 -6.14 2.28
CA THR A 70 7.98 -4.91 2.09
C THR A 70 6.85 -4.86 3.10
N ASP A 71 6.17 -3.76 3.20
CA ASP A 71 5.02 -3.58 4.08
C ASP A 71 3.75 -4.27 3.56
N VAL A 72 3.47 -4.10 2.25
CA VAL A 72 2.28 -4.65 1.60
C VAL A 72 2.57 -5.12 0.17
N ILE A 73 1.90 -6.20 -0.24
CA ILE A 73 1.86 -6.67 -1.63
C ILE A 73 0.41 -6.98 -1.97
N SER A 74 -0.04 -6.50 -3.13
CA SER A 74 -1.36 -6.82 -3.67
C SER A 74 -1.23 -7.76 -4.86
N PHE A 75 -2.10 -8.76 -4.90
CA PHE A 75 -2.20 -9.75 -5.96
C PHE A 75 -3.59 -9.65 -6.58
N PRO A 76 -3.77 -8.87 -7.64
CA PRO A 76 -5.03 -8.84 -8.39
C PRO A 76 -5.37 -10.25 -8.88
N ALA A 77 -6.62 -10.66 -8.78
CA ALA A 77 -7.06 -11.90 -9.40
C ALA A 77 -6.87 -11.77 -10.91
N LEU A 78 -6.25 -12.77 -11.50
CA LEU A 78 -6.24 -12.89 -12.95
C LEU A 78 -7.68 -13.10 -13.40
N ASP A 79 -8.15 -12.36 -14.40
CA ASP A 79 -9.40 -12.62 -15.08
C ASP A 79 -9.26 -13.95 -15.82
N LEU A 80 -9.40 -15.04 -15.09
CA LEU A 80 -9.56 -16.33 -15.74
C LEU A 80 -10.89 -16.28 -16.49
N PRO A 81 -10.90 -16.56 -17.79
CA PRO A 81 -12.15 -16.61 -18.55
C PRO A 81 -13.07 -17.59 -17.83
N THR A 82 -14.18 -17.10 -17.31
CA THR A 82 -15.22 -17.94 -16.74
C THR A 82 -15.57 -18.98 -17.80
N GLN A 83 -15.19 -20.23 -17.59
CA GLN A 83 -15.64 -21.32 -18.45
C GLN A 83 -17.17 -21.25 -18.43
N LYS A 84 -17.75 -20.94 -19.58
CA LYS A 84 -19.18 -21.06 -19.78
C LYS A 84 -19.50 -22.54 -19.57
N SER A 85 -19.92 -22.88 -18.36
CA SER A 85 -20.44 -24.21 -18.09
C SER A 85 -21.68 -24.42 -18.94
N SER A 86 -21.56 -25.30 -19.91
CA SER A 86 -22.58 -25.68 -20.89
C SER A 86 -23.67 -26.56 -20.27
N ALA A 87 -24.15 -26.24 -19.09
CA ALA A 87 -25.34 -26.89 -18.52
C ALA A 87 -25.89 -26.00 -17.42
N GLY A 88 -26.90 -25.25 -17.69
CA GLY A 88 -28.05 -24.77 -16.90
C GLY A 88 -27.95 -24.49 -15.39
N SER A 89 -26.81 -24.65 -14.75
CA SER A 89 -26.64 -24.42 -13.33
C SER A 89 -26.00 -23.02 -13.10
N ARG A 90 -26.84 -22.07 -12.70
CA ARG A 90 -26.41 -20.76 -12.19
C ARG A 90 -25.80 -20.88 -10.77
N VAL A 91 -24.74 -21.64 -10.62
CA VAL A 91 -23.88 -21.49 -9.43
C VAL A 91 -22.98 -20.30 -9.73
N ALA A 92 -23.39 -19.12 -9.26
CA ALA A 92 -22.55 -17.94 -9.29
C ALA A 92 -21.35 -18.20 -8.36
N HIS A 93 -20.22 -18.64 -8.92
CA HIS A 93 -18.97 -18.67 -8.16
C HIS A 93 -18.65 -17.25 -7.71
N PRO A 94 -18.30 -17.02 -6.43
CA PRO A 94 -17.91 -15.70 -5.98
C PRO A 94 -16.69 -15.24 -6.79
N THR A 95 -16.85 -14.15 -7.51
CA THR A 95 -15.71 -13.50 -8.19
C THR A 95 -14.66 -13.16 -7.15
N ILE A 96 -13.40 -13.48 -7.39
CA ILE A 96 -12.25 -13.10 -6.55
C ILE A 96 -11.70 -11.80 -7.11
N ALA A 97 -11.54 -10.80 -6.25
CA ALA A 97 -10.91 -9.53 -6.63
C ALA A 97 -9.39 -9.60 -6.47
N GLY A 98 -8.93 -10.32 -5.47
CA GLY A 98 -7.52 -10.54 -5.19
C GLY A 98 -7.19 -10.63 -3.71
N ASP A 99 -5.89 -10.76 -3.44
CA ASP A 99 -5.34 -10.91 -2.10
C ASP A 99 -4.38 -9.76 -1.78
N ILE A 100 -4.32 -9.38 -0.50
CA ILE A 100 -3.40 -8.36 0.04
C ILE A 100 -2.60 -9.02 1.15
N ALA A 101 -1.28 -9.11 1.02
CA ALA A 101 -0.39 -9.56 2.08
C ALA A 101 0.28 -8.36 2.77
N ILE A 102 0.27 -8.33 4.11
CA ILE A 102 0.83 -7.23 4.92
C ILE A 102 1.78 -7.80 5.95
N SER A 103 3.01 -7.24 6.01
CA SER A 103 3.95 -7.56 7.08
C SER A 103 3.57 -6.82 8.36
N LEU A 104 3.28 -7.57 9.43
CA LEU A 104 3.06 -7.01 10.77
C LEU A 104 4.32 -6.37 11.34
N ASP A 105 5.49 -6.94 11.05
CA ASP A 105 6.77 -6.44 11.55
C ASP A 105 7.09 -5.07 10.93
N THR A 106 6.98 -4.96 9.62
CA THR A 106 7.19 -3.68 8.92
C THR A 106 6.11 -2.67 9.29
N ALA A 107 4.84 -3.07 9.35
CA ALA A 107 3.76 -2.19 9.77
C ALA A 107 3.96 -1.63 11.20
N ALA A 108 4.44 -2.46 12.13
CA ALA A 108 4.75 -2.01 13.50
C ALA A 108 5.90 -1.00 13.53
N ARG A 109 6.96 -1.22 12.73
CA ARG A 109 8.07 -0.25 12.61
C ARG A 109 7.61 1.07 12.03
N GLN A 110 6.81 1.05 10.97
CA GLN A 110 6.25 2.25 10.32
C GLN A 110 5.30 3.00 11.26
N ALA A 111 4.41 2.30 11.95
CA ALA A 111 3.52 2.89 12.94
C ALA A 111 4.30 3.67 14.02
N LYS A 112 5.37 3.07 14.56
CA LYS A 112 6.26 3.72 15.51
C LYS A 112 6.98 4.94 14.90
N GLN A 113 7.49 4.80 13.68
CA GLN A 113 8.20 5.87 12.96
C GLN A 113 7.31 7.08 12.70
N PHE A 114 6.03 6.84 12.35
CA PHE A 114 5.07 7.90 12.03
C PHE A 114 4.21 8.35 13.22
N GLY A 115 4.44 7.79 14.42
CA GLY A 115 3.80 8.25 15.65
C GLY A 115 2.31 7.94 15.76
N HIS A 116 1.84 6.84 15.17
CA HIS A 116 0.44 6.42 15.27
C HIS A 116 0.29 4.93 15.63
N PRO A 117 -0.89 4.47 16.09
CA PRO A 117 -1.11 3.07 16.46
C PRO A 117 -0.92 2.12 15.27
N LEU A 118 -0.41 0.89 15.54
CA LEU A 118 -0.30 -0.19 14.54
C LEU A 118 -1.63 -0.42 13.79
N MET A 119 -2.75 -0.37 14.51
CA MET A 119 -4.07 -0.52 13.90
C MET A 119 -4.37 0.55 12.83
N THR A 120 -3.85 1.75 13.01
CA THR A 120 -3.95 2.82 12.02
C THR A 120 -3.11 2.50 10.80
N GLU A 121 -1.88 2.03 10.98
CA GLU A 121 -1.01 1.62 9.87
C GLU A 121 -1.62 0.47 9.07
N LEU A 122 -2.14 -0.56 9.74
CA LEU A 122 -2.82 -1.66 9.05
C LEU A 122 -4.01 -1.19 8.19
N LYS A 123 -4.79 -0.23 8.67
CA LYS A 123 -5.89 0.37 7.88
C LYS A 123 -5.36 1.12 6.66
N ILE A 124 -4.25 1.82 6.80
CA ILE A 124 -3.56 2.53 5.72
C ILE A 124 -3.11 1.54 4.65
N LEU A 125 -2.39 0.48 5.04
CA LEU A 125 -1.88 -0.53 4.11
C LEU A 125 -3.01 -1.31 3.43
N ILE A 126 -4.10 -1.62 4.14
CA ILE A 126 -5.31 -2.22 3.55
C ILE A 126 -5.91 -1.30 2.49
N LEU A 127 -6.03 0.00 2.78
CA LEU A 127 -6.60 0.97 1.84
C LEU A 127 -5.75 1.08 0.57
N HIS A 128 -4.43 1.17 0.73
CA HIS A 128 -3.46 1.20 -0.36
C HIS A 128 -3.55 -0.07 -1.23
N GLY A 129 -3.54 -1.24 -0.60
CA GLY A 129 -3.69 -2.51 -1.31
C GLY A 129 -5.04 -2.63 -2.05
N LEU A 130 -6.13 -2.12 -1.49
CA LEU A 130 -7.42 -2.07 -2.17
C LEU A 130 -7.39 -1.19 -3.43
N LEU A 131 -6.66 -0.08 -3.41
CA LEU A 131 -6.50 0.77 -4.59
C LEU A 131 -5.75 0.04 -5.70
N HIS A 132 -4.69 -0.70 -5.37
CA HIS A 132 -4.01 -1.56 -6.35
C HIS A 132 -4.94 -2.64 -6.92
N LEU A 133 -5.76 -3.31 -6.08
CA LEU A 133 -6.75 -4.27 -6.56
C LEU A 133 -7.85 -3.61 -7.43
N ALA A 134 -8.08 -2.32 -7.27
CA ALA A 134 -8.99 -1.53 -8.11
C ALA A 134 -8.36 -1.04 -9.42
N GLY A 135 -7.10 -1.40 -9.68
CA GLY A 135 -6.37 -1.05 -10.90
C GLY A 135 -5.60 0.27 -10.85
N TYR A 136 -5.51 0.93 -9.68
CA TYR A 136 -4.62 2.09 -9.53
C TYR A 136 -3.17 1.63 -9.38
N ASP A 137 -2.24 2.38 -9.97
CA ASP A 137 -0.81 2.09 -9.89
C ASP A 137 0.00 3.39 -9.84
N HIS A 138 0.46 3.75 -8.65
CA HIS A 138 1.24 4.98 -8.41
C HIS A 138 2.63 4.99 -9.07
N GLU A 139 3.10 3.85 -9.62
CA GLU A 139 4.37 3.79 -10.35
C GLU A 139 4.21 4.25 -11.81
N THR A 140 3.01 4.15 -12.36
CA THR A 140 2.72 4.40 -13.78
C THR A 140 1.69 5.51 -14.02
N ASP A 141 0.87 5.87 -13.01
CA ASP A 141 -0.14 6.93 -13.14
C ASP A 141 0.45 8.33 -12.99
N CYS A 142 -0.34 9.36 -13.32
CA CYS A 142 0.05 10.77 -13.15
C CYS A 142 -0.35 11.34 -11.77
N GLY A 143 -0.38 10.51 -10.72
CA GLY A 143 -0.77 10.90 -9.36
C GLY A 143 -2.25 10.65 -9.04
N GLU A 144 -2.95 9.89 -9.87
CA GLU A 144 -4.36 9.56 -9.70
C GLU A 144 -4.57 8.73 -8.42
N MET A 145 -3.72 7.72 -8.21
CA MET A 145 -3.77 6.91 -7.00
C MET A 145 -3.50 7.74 -5.74
N ALA A 146 -2.49 8.63 -5.79
CA ALA A 146 -2.15 9.49 -4.65
C ALA A 146 -3.33 10.40 -4.28
N SER A 147 -3.95 11.04 -5.26
CA SER A 147 -5.13 11.88 -5.06
C SER A 147 -6.30 11.08 -4.48
N ARG A 148 -6.55 9.88 -5.01
CA ARG A 148 -7.63 9.01 -4.55
C ARG A 148 -7.38 8.50 -3.13
N GLU A 149 -6.15 8.11 -2.84
CA GLU A 149 -5.74 7.66 -1.50
C GLU A 149 -5.96 8.77 -0.47
N GLU A 150 -5.54 10.00 -0.76
CA GLU A 150 -5.71 11.15 0.14
C GLU A 150 -7.18 11.45 0.45
N GLN A 151 -8.04 11.46 -0.57
CA GLN A 151 -9.49 11.63 -0.39
C GLN A 151 -10.08 10.57 0.55
N LEU A 152 -9.68 9.30 0.36
CA LEU A 152 -10.18 8.19 1.16
C LEU A 152 -9.62 8.23 2.58
N ARG A 153 -8.36 8.61 2.78
CA ARG A 153 -7.77 8.80 4.11
C ARG A 153 -8.49 9.87 4.88
N HIS A 154 -8.74 11.01 4.27
CA HIS A 154 -9.55 12.07 4.88
C HIS A 154 -10.95 11.56 5.28
N ARG A 155 -11.63 10.83 4.39
CA ARG A 155 -12.95 10.22 4.66
C ARG A 155 -12.93 9.25 5.83
N PHE A 156 -11.86 8.48 6.00
CA PHE A 156 -11.69 7.49 7.07
C PHE A 156 -10.98 8.07 8.31
N ARG A 157 -10.62 9.34 8.32
CA ARG A 157 -9.87 10.02 9.38
C ARG A 157 -8.54 9.32 9.66
N LEU A 158 -7.83 8.92 8.61
CA LEU A 158 -6.49 8.35 8.67
C LEU A 158 -5.43 9.44 8.44
N PRO A 159 -4.19 9.27 8.95
CA PRO A 159 -3.07 10.18 8.69
C PRO A 159 -2.75 10.33 7.21
N SER A 160 -1.84 11.24 6.86
CA SER A 160 -1.43 11.57 5.49
C SER A 160 -1.03 10.35 4.64
N ALA A 161 -1.07 10.51 3.31
CA ALA A 161 -0.98 9.45 2.34
C ALA A 161 0.35 8.65 2.39
N LEU A 162 0.28 7.34 2.15
CA LEU A 162 1.44 6.44 2.09
C LEU A 162 2.37 6.81 0.93
N ILE A 163 1.81 7.13 -0.23
CA ILE A 163 2.56 7.54 -1.43
C ILE A 163 3.36 8.82 -1.16
N ALA A 164 2.76 9.82 -0.50
CA ALA A 164 3.47 11.04 -0.12
C ALA A 164 4.62 10.78 0.86
N ARG A 165 4.49 9.79 1.74
CA ARG A 165 5.56 9.37 2.66
C ARG A 165 6.72 8.69 1.95
N SER A 166 6.44 7.86 0.95
CA SER A 166 7.44 7.18 0.12
C SER A 166 8.23 8.18 -0.74
N ALA A 167 7.57 9.19 -1.29
CA ALA A 167 8.22 10.27 -2.04
C ALA A 167 9.14 11.15 -1.16
N GLY A 168 8.82 11.32 0.13
CA GLY A 168 9.64 12.07 1.09
C GLY A 168 10.82 11.28 1.68
N GLY A 169 10.80 9.94 1.59
CA GLY A 169 11.75 9.05 2.27
C GLY A 169 12.88 8.46 1.40
N GLN A 170 12.77 8.51 0.08
CA GLN A 170 13.77 7.97 -0.83
C GLN A 170 14.11 8.92 -1.98
N VAL A 171 14.64 10.07 -1.64
CA VAL A 171 15.52 10.75 -2.58
C VAL A 171 16.81 9.94 -2.63
N SER A 172 17.00 9.12 -3.66
CA SER A 172 18.21 8.31 -3.80
C SER A 172 19.44 9.23 -3.77
N PRO A 173 20.61 8.76 -3.27
CA PRO A 173 21.82 9.56 -3.27
C PRO A 173 22.17 10.15 -4.66
N ARG A 174 21.76 9.48 -5.74
CA ARG A 174 21.91 9.95 -7.13
C ARG A 174 20.95 11.10 -7.50
N GLN A 175 19.74 11.14 -6.94
CA GLN A 175 18.79 12.24 -7.16
C GLN A 175 19.19 13.48 -6.36
N ARG A 176 19.65 13.32 -5.10
CA ARG A 176 20.23 14.43 -4.31
C ARG A 176 21.42 15.07 -4.99
N LEU A 177 22.29 14.26 -5.62
CA LEU A 177 23.44 14.76 -6.38
C LEU A 177 23.01 15.50 -7.66
N LYS A 178 21.95 15.04 -8.34
CA LYS A 178 21.41 15.75 -9.52
C LYS A 178 20.73 17.06 -9.12
N GLU A 179 19.91 17.08 -8.08
CA GLU A 179 19.25 18.29 -7.58
C GLU A 179 20.27 19.31 -7.06
N ALA A 180 21.26 18.87 -6.29
CA ALA A 180 22.37 19.74 -5.86
C ALA A 180 23.21 20.28 -7.01
N SER A 181 23.38 19.52 -8.09
CA SER A 181 24.10 19.98 -9.29
C SER A 181 23.29 20.97 -10.12
N VAL A 182 21.97 20.82 -10.18
CA VAL A 182 21.05 21.76 -10.84
C VAL A 182 20.96 23.06 -10.04
N GLN A 183 20.87 22.99 -8.72
CA GLN A 183 20.83 24.17 -7.85
C GLN A 183 22.12 24.97 -7.95
N ARG A 184 23.31 24.34 -7.91
CA ARG A 184 24.60 25.02 -8.08
C ARG A 184 24.74 25.71 -9.43
N LYS A 185 24.20 25.13 -10.52
CA LYS A 185 24.18 25.75 -11.85
C LYS A 185 23.25 26.97 -11.91
N SER A 186 22.10 26.92 -11.22
CA SER A 186 21.17 28.03 -11.09
C SER A 186 21.81 29.20 -10.32
N ASP A 187 22.41 28.91 -9.17
CA ASP A 187 23.05 29.91 -8.32
C ASP A 187 24.27 30.58 -9.03
N ALA A 188 25.06 29.79 -9.77
CA ALA A 188 26.18 30.32 -10.56
C ALA A 188 25.71 31.27 -11.67
N ARG A 189 24.62 30.94 -12.38
CA ARG A 189 24.02 31.82 -13.40
C ARG A 189 23.49 33.13 -12.79
N THR A 190 22.89 33.06 -11.62
CA THR A 190 22.35 34.23 -10.91
C THR A 190 23.48 35.15 -10.43
N MET A 191 24.59 34.59 -9.96
CA MET A 191 25.79 35.37 -9.60
C MET A 191 26.46 36.03 -10.79
N GLU A 192 26.55 35.33 -11.93
CA GLU A 192 27.17 35.87 -13.14
C GLU A 192 26.33 36.97 -13.77
N SER A 193 25.00 36.89 -13.72
CA SER A 193 24.10 37.96 -14.13
C SER A 193 24.24 39.22 -13.26
N ARG A 194 24.39 39.05 -11.95
CA ARG A 194 24.63 40.18 -11.02
C ARG A 194 25.98 40.86 -11.24
N LYS A 195 27.00 40.08 -11.61
CA LYS A 195 28.36 40.63 -11.88
C LYS A 195 28.44 41.42 -13.19
N ARG A 196 27.57 41.08 -14.18
CA ARG A 196 27.47 41.84 -15.45
C ARG A 196 26.63 43.12 -15.32
N ALA A 197 25.64 43.15 -14.41
CA ALA A 197 24.80 44.31 -14.18
C ALA A 197 25.43 45.40 -13.29
N GLY A 198 26.58 45.13 -12.67
CA GLY A 198 27.24 46.03 -11.70
C GLY A 198 28.57 46.64 -12.21
N ARG A 199 28.79 46.76 -13.53
CA ARG A 199 29.93 47.53 -14.07
C ARG A 199 29.44 48.86 -14.64
N PRO A 200 29.97 50.00 -14.13
CA PRO A 200 29.67 51.34 -14.63
C PRO A 200 30.24 51.59 -16.03
#